data_621af40ba58f344595f9390eb08fdeb6
#
_entry.id   621af40ba58f344595f9390eb08fdeb6
#
_cell.length_a   1.000
_cell.length_b   1.000
_cell.length_c   1.000
_cell.angle_alpha   90.00
_cell.angle_beta   90.00
_cell.angle_gamma   90.00
#
_symmetry.space_group_name_H-M   'P 1'
#
loop_
_entity.id
_entity.type
_entity.pdbx_description
1 polymer ?
#
loop_
_entity_poly.entity_id
_entity_poly.type
_entity_poly.pdbx_seq_one_letter_code
_entity_poly.pdbx_strand_id
1 'polypeptide(L)'
;MIEEKKWHIHFCAVQILYYGFVDIVDSIKGTEISPWEFKAELYQVLRKDYVKTINHFKRYKYPNIKEEQKEDFLDGIINMMDERNTELASKNLINPLLMLLKTLVEKAKSQKELPFIQEEETNVWVKPFIQFYRQEILLFHKKELKFDEERQVQKELEIDTMEIDGKLLTNYSFIDSKADAMVQVSDYVVSIIRKYIMFLDRTEPEVETDIKSFDKIQMRNFKLLNSILKDSLDYNPLFLNFTVCLHTYRKFMKYINEYGNNH
;
A
#
# COMPACT_ATOMS: atom_id res chain seq x y z
N MET A 1 25.18 -4.88 -21.08
CA MET A 1 25.79 -4.15 -19.93
C MET A 1 24.99 -4.31 -18.63
N ILE A 2 23.66 -4.52 -18.69
CA ILE A 2 22.82 -4.84 -17.51
C ILE A 2 22.87 -6.34 -17.17
N GLU A 3 23.11 -7.21 -18.13
CA GLU A 3 23.19 -8.67 -17.96
C GLU A 3 24.46 -9.16 -17.21
N GLU A 4 25.53 -8.38 -17.18
CA GLU A 4 26.78 -8.78 -16.49
C GLU A 4 26.83 -8.39 -15.00
N LYS A 5 26.00 -7.46 -14.55
CA LYS A 5 25.85 -7.13 -13.14
C LYS A 5 24.44 -7.49 -12.72
N LYS A 6 24.30 -8.48 -11.83
CA LYS A 6 23.01 -8.78 -11.22
C LYS A 6 22.55 -7.57 -10.39
N TRP A 7 21.66 -6.78 -10.98
CA TRP A 7 21.00 -5.68 -10.30
C TRP A 7 19.79 -6.21 -9.54
N HIS A 8 19.67 -5.83 -8.29
CA HIS A 8 18.47 -6.09 -7.51
C HIS A 8 17.71 -4.79 -7.31
N ILE A 9 16.40 -4.87 -7.39
CA ILE A 9 15.51 -3.75 -7.11
C ILE A 9 15.00 -3.92 -5.69
N HIS A 10 15.23 -2.91 -4.86
CA HIS A 10 14.56 -2.73 -3.60
C HIS A 10 13.57 -1.57 -3.71
N PHE A 11 12.37 -1.74 -3.16
CA PHE A 11 11.40 -0.67 -3.07
C PHE A 11 10.44 -0.86 -1.90
N CYS A 12 9.94 0.26 -1.37
CA CYS A 12 8.78 0.31 -0.49
C CYS A 12 7.60 0.91 -1.26
N ALA A 13 6.50 0.19 -1.37
CA ALA A 13 5.30 0.65 -2.06
C ALA A 13 4.14 0.80 -1.07
N VAL A 14 3.60 2.00 -1.00
CA VAL A 14 2.44 2.32 -0.16
C VAL A 14 1.28 2.77 -1.02
N GLN A 15 0.18 2.05 -0.93
CA GLN A 15 -1.10 2.45 -1.53
C GLN A 15 -1.82 3.37 -0.53
N ILE A 16 -1.65 4.68 -0.71
CA ILE A 16 -2.06 5.70 0.27
C ILE A 16 -3.52 5.55 0.70
N LEU A 17 -4.43 5.32 -0.24
CA LEU A 17 -5.85 5.14 0.08
C LEU A 17 -6.10 3.88 0.92
N TYR A 18 -5.47 2.77 0.54
CA TYR A 18 -5.56 1.53 1.30
C TYR A 18 -5.02 1.72 2.72
N TYR A 19 -3.83 2.31 2.83
CA TYR A 19 -3.20 2.63 4.11
C TYR A 19 -4.10 3.50 4.99
N GLY A 20 -4.74 4.53 4.41
CA GLY A 20 -5.65 5.41 5.13
C GLY A 20 -6.98 4.75 5.56
N PHE A 21 -7.35 3.58 5.02
CA PHE A 21 -8.62 2.91 5.35
C PHE A 21 -8.47 1.71 6.29
N VAL A 22 -7.25 1.15 6.41
CA VAL A 22 -7.03 -0.07 7.20
C VAL A 22 -7.33 0.14 8.68
N ASP A 23 -7.12 1.32 9.20
CA ASP A 23 -7.35 1.69 10.60
C ASP A 23 -8.82 1.54 11.02
N ILE A 24 -9.76 1.67 10.08
CA ILE A 24 -11.18 1.40 10.35
C ILE A 24 -11.35 -0.07 10.76
N VAL A 25 -10.76 -1.00 10.01
CA VAL A 25 -10.83 -2.43 10.30
C VAL A 25 -10.10 -2.76 11.59
N ASP A 26 -8.91 -2.19 11.80
CA ASP A 26 -8.11 -2.43 13.00
C ASP A 26 -8.79 -1.92 14.28
N SER A 27 -9.70 -0.94 14.17
CA SER A 27 -10.48 -0.41 15.29
C SER A 27 -11.67 -1.30 15.68
N ILE A 28 -12.10 -2.23 14.83
CA ILE A 28 -13.32 -3.01 15.00
C ILE A 28 -13.00 -4.40 15.58
N LYS A 29 -13.57 -4.73 16.75
CA LYS A 29 -13.43 -6.04 17.37
C LYS A 29 -14.08 -7.13 16.52
N GLY A 30 -13.40 -8.27 16.43
CA GLY A 30 -13.84 -9.44 15.66
C GLY A 30 -13.28 -9.48 14.24
N THR A 31 -12.55 -8.44 13.80
CA THR A 31 -11.88 -8.43 12.51
C THR A 31 -10.55 -9.17 12.51
N GLU A 32 -10.04 -9.50 13.70
CA GLU A 32 -8.75 -10.20 13.93
C GLU A 32 -8.72 -11.60 13.31
N ILE A 33 -9.89 -12.19 13.02
CA ILE A 33 -10.01 -13.53 12.40
C ILE A 33 -9.57 -13.54 10.93
N SER A 34 -9.70 -12.42 10.22
CA SER A 34 -9.31 -12.28 8.80
C SER A 34 -8.95 -10.83 8.47
N PRO A 35 -7.99 -10.21 9.17
CA PRO A 35 -7.78 -8.76 9.07
C PRO A 35 -7.41 -8.31 7.65
N TRP A 36 -6.60 -9.06 6.96
CA TRP A 36 -6.16 -8.71 5.59
C TRP A 36 -7.28 -8.78 4.57
N GLU A 37 -8.12 -9.79 4.68
CA GLU A 37 -9.30 -9.97 3.84
C GLU A 37 -10.32 -8.86 4.09
N PHE A 38 -10.63 -8.55 5.35
CA PHE A 38 -11.55 -7.45 5.69
C PHE A 38 -11.05 -6.08 5.23
N LYS A 39 -9.76 -5.81 5.40
CA LYS A 39 -9.12 -4.60 4.86
C LYS A 39 -9.26 -4.51 3.34
N ALA A 40 -9.06 -5.63 2.65
CA ALA A 40 -9.21 -5.68 1.20
C ALA A 40 -10.66 -5.45 0.76
N GLU A 41 -11.64 -6.06 1.43
CA GLU A 41 -13.06 -5.86 1.12
C GLU A 41 -13.50 -4.42 1.38
N LEU A 42 -13.12 -3.85 2.53
CA LEU A 42 -13.42 -2.45 2.82
C LEU A 42 -12.83 -1.52 1.76
N TYR A 43 -11.58 -1.77 1.38
CA TYR A 43 -10.93 -0.98 0.33
C TYR A 43 -11.68 -1.05 -1.01
N GLN A 44 -12.16 -2.24 -1.43
CA GLN A 44 -12.94 -2.38 -2.65
C GLN A 44 -14.28 -1.61 -2.61
N VAL A 45 -14.90 -1.53 -1.43
CA VAL A 45 -16.12 -0.71 -1.23
C VAL A 45 -15.79 0.78 -1.35
N LEU A 46 -14.81 1.25 -0.57
CA LEU A 46 -14.52 2.67 -0.42
C LEU A 46 -13.89 3.31 -1.68
N ARG A 47 -13.06 2.55 -2.41
CA ARG A 47 -12.43 3.03 -3.65
C ARG A 47 -13.41 3.21 -4.80
N LYS A 48 -14.56 2.54 -4.77
CA LYS A 48 -15.52 2.53 -5.88
C LYS A 48 -16.06 3.92 -6.21
N ASP A 49 -16.41 4.68 -5.19
CA ASP A 49 -16.73 6.10 -5.30
C ASP A 49 -15.80 6.90 -4.37
N TYR A 50 -14.63 7.17 -4.91
CA TYR A 50 -13.59 7.90 -4.20
C TYR A 50 -14.06 9.27 -3.70
N VAL A 51 -14.82 10.01 -4.51
CA VAL A 51 -15.29 11.35 -4.15
C VAL A 51 -16.25 11.28 -2.98
N LYS A 52 -17.21 10.35 -3.02
CA LYS A 52 -18.16 10.10 -1.93
C LYS A 52 -17.44 9.73 -0.64
N THR A 53 -16.48 8.81 -0.72
CA THR A 53 -15.67 8.36 0.42
C THR A 53 -14.87 9.50 1.04
N ILE A 54 -14.15 10.30 0.24
CA ILE A 54 -13.36 11.44 0.71
C ILE A 54 -14.26 12.49 1.39
N ASN A 55 -15.41 12.79 0.79
CA ASN A 55 -16.34 13.77 1.37
C ASN A 55 -16.91 13.27 2.70
N HIS A 56 -17.23 11.97 2.81
CA HIS A 56 -17.67 11.36 4.05
C HIS A 56 -16.60 11.47 5.13
N PHE A 57 -15.36 11.11 4.82
CA PHE A 57 -14.23 11.16 5.76
C PHE A 57 -13.93 12.59 6.22
N LYS A 58 -13.92 13.55 5.30
CA LYS A 58 -13.75 14.97 5.65
C LYS A 58 -14.86 15.49 6.56
N ARG A 59 -16.12 15.10 6.30
CA ARG A 59 -17.29 15.50 7.11
C ARG A 59 -17.11 15.11 8.58
N TYR A 60 -16.57 13.93 8.84
CA TYR A 60 -16.38 13.41 10.19
C TYR A 60 -14.96 13.60 10.74
N LYS A 61 -14.11 14.38 10.03
CA LYS A 61 -12.74 14.69 10.45
C LYS A 61 -11.86 13.45 10.65
N TYR A 62 -12.11 12.39 9.88
CA TYR A 62 -11.35 11.14 9.93
C TYR A 62 -9.82 11.41 9.83
N PRO A 63 -8.98 10.76 10.62
CA PRO A 63 -9.23 9.73 11.64
C PRO A 63 -9.41 10.28 13.06
N ASN A 64 -10.01 11.44 13.24
CA ASN A 64 -10.31 12.05 14.53
C ASN A 64 -11.83 12.16 14.73
N ILE A 65 -12.51 11.03 14.66
CA ILE A 65 -13.97 10.96 14.75
C ILE A 65 -14.38 11.18 16.20
N LYS A 66 -15.29 12.14 16.44
CA LYS A 66 -15.83 12.37 17.76
C LYS A 66 -16.81 11.28 18.17
N GLU A 67 -16.87 10.97 19.47
CA GLU A 67 -17.71 9.91 20.01
C GLU A 67 -19.20 10.09 19.61
N GLU A 68 -19.72 11.30 19.66
CA GLU A 68 -21.10 11.62 19.26
C GLU A 68 -21.36 11.47 17.75
N GLN A 69 -20.34 11.35 16.94
CA GLN A 69 -20.42 11.19 15.48
C GLN A 69 -20.08 9.78 14.99
N LYS A 70 -19.66 8.92 15.90
CA LYS A 70 -19.20 7.56 15.59
C LYS A 70 -20.24 6.73 14.86
N GLU A 71 -21.46 6.70 15.37
CA GLU A 71 -22.56 5.95 14.75
C GLU A 71 -22.87 6.45 13.35
N ASP A 72 -23.02 7.76 13.15
CA ASP A 72 -23.28 8.35 11.83
C ASP A 72 -22.15 8.08 10.83
N PHE A 73 -20.88 8.10 11.29
CA PHE A 73 -19.76 7.75 10.45
C PHE A 73 -19.82 6.29 9.99
N LEU A 74 -20.06 5.37 10.93
CA LEU A 74 -20.18 3.94 10.62
C LEU A 74 -21.40 3.65 9.74
N ASP A 75 -22.52 4.36 9.93
CA ASP A 75 -23.70 4.26 9.05
C ASP A 75 -23.38 4.64 7.60
N GLY A 76 -22.58 5.66 7.40
CA GLY A 76 -22.09 5.99 6.05
C GLY A 76 -21.27 4.89 5.41
N ILE A 77 -20.40 4.22 6.17
CA ILE A 77 -19.62 3.04 5.71
C ILE A 77 -20.58 1.87 5.39
N ILE A 78 -21.53 1.58 6.26
CA ILE A 78 -22.55 0.52 6.06
C ILE A 78 -23.34 0.78 4.78
N ASN A 79 -23.79 2.01 4.55
CA ASN A 79 -24.52 2.38 3.33
C ASN A 79 -23.69 2.12 2.06
N MET A 80 -22.38 2.41 2.09
CA MET A 80 -21.48 2.10 0.96
C MET A 80 -21.34 0.57 0.75
N MET A 81 -21.32 -0.21 1.83
CA MET A 81 -21.32 -1.68 1.76
C MET A 81 -22.64 -2.22 1.18
N ASP A 82 -23.77 -1.64 1.54
CA ASP A 82 -25.08 -2.04 1.01
C ASP A 82 -25.23 -1.73 -0.47
N GLU A 83 -24.74 -0.59 -0.93
CA GLU A 83 -24.66 -0.27 -2.35
C GLU A 83 -23.80 -1.30 -3.12
N ARG A 84 -22.69 -1.73 -2.52
CA ARG A 84 -21.82 -2.76 -3.09
C ARG A 84 -22.52 -4.13 -3.13
N ASN A 85 -23.19 -4.53 -2.04
CA ASN A 85 -23.93 -5.78 -1.98
C ASN A 85 -25.08 -5.79 -3.00
N THR A 86 -25.79 -4.69 -3.18
CA THR A 86 -26.87 -4.53 -4.17
C THR A 86 -26.33 -4.70 -5.59
N GLU A 87 -25.18 -4.10 -5.90
CA GLU A 87 -24.53 -4.28 -7.20
C GLU A 87 -24.13 -5.74 -7.46
N LEU A 88 -23.54 -6.41 -6.46
CA LEU A 88 -23.16 -7.82 -6.57
C LEU A 88 -24.39 -8.70 -6.79
N ALA A 89 -25.45 -8.47 -6.03
CA ALA A 89 -26.71 -9.19 -6.17
C ALA A 89 -27.34 -9.03 -7.58
N SER A 90 -27.25 -7.84 -8.18
CA SER A 90 -27.71 -7.60 -9.55
C SER A 90 -26.96 -8.42 -10.60
N LYS A 91 -25.76 -8.89 -10.26
CA LYS A 91 -24.92 -9.78 -11.08
C LYS A 91 -25.01 -11.25 -10.65
N ASN A 92 -25.95 -11.60 -9.77
CA ASN A 92 -26.10 -12.91 -9.16
C ASN A 92 -24.80 -13.35 -8.38
N LEU A 93 -24.11 -12.41 -7.81
CA LEU A 93 -22.91 -12.64 -7.00
C LEU A 93 -23.21 -12.37 -5.53
N ILE A 94 -22.63 -13.20 -4.65
CA ILE A 94 -22.72 -13.06 -3.18
C ILE A 94 -21.29 -12.95 -2.65
N ASN A 95 -21.06 -12.00 -1.74
CA ASN A 95 -19.79 -11.87 -1.02
C ASN A 95 -20.01 -12.08 0.49
N PRO A 96 -19.85 -13.32 0.99
CA PRO A 96 -20.07 -13.62 2.41
C PRO A 96 -19.13 -12.84 3.34
N LEU A 97 -17.89 -12.58 2.89
CA LEU A 97 -16.91 -11.84 3.68
C LEU A 97 -17.33 -10.38 3.88
N LEU A 98 -17.83 -9.73 2.82
CA LEU A 98 -18.37 -8.37 2.90
C LEU A 98 -19.60 -8.31 3.81
N MET A 99 -20.48 -9.31 3.77
CA MET A 99 -21.64 -9.41 4.65
C MET A 99 -21.21 -9.57 6.12
N LEU A 100 -20.21 -10.40 6.38
CA LEU A 100 -19.67 -10.56 7.73
C LEU A 100 -19.02 -9.26 8.22
N LEU A 101 -18.20 -8.62 7.39
CA LEU A 101 -17.59 -7.34 7.73
C LEU A 101 -18.66 -6.28 8.05
N LYS A 102 -19.71 -6.19 7.25
CA LYS A 102 -20.85 -5.30 7.54
C LYS A 102 -21.43 -5.55 8.92
N THR A 103 -21.68 -6.81 9.26
CA THR A 103 -22.20 -7.19 10.60
C THR A 103 -21.24 -6.76 11.72
N LEU A 104 -19.93 -6.85 11.52
CA LEU A 104 -18.92 -6.40 12.49
C LEU A 104 -18.92 -4.86 12.61
N VAL A 105 -19.05 -4.14 11.51
CA VAL A 105 -19.17 -2.67 11.51
C VAL A 105 -20.46 -2.22 12.23
N GLU A 106 -21.59 -2.92 12.02
CA GLU A 106 -22.85 -2.66 12.74
C GLU A 106 -22.67 -2.86 14.26
N LYS A 107 -22.01 -3.92 14.69
CA LYS A 107 -21.67 -4.17 16.10
C LYS A 107 -20.71 -3.14 16.67
N ALA A 108 -19.80 -2.60 15.86
CA ALA A 108 -18.84 -1.60 16.28
C ALA A 108 -19.47 -0.28 16.74
N LYS A 109 -20.72 0.03 16.35
CA LYS A 109 -21.46 1.19 16.86
C LYS A 109 -21.60 1.17 18.38
N SER A 110 -21.75 -0.02 18.98
CA SER A 110 -21.85 -0.21 20.43
C SER A 110 -20.49 -0.35 21.14
N GLN A 111 -19.38 -0.37 20.41
CA GLN A 111 -18.04 -0.35 21.02
C GLN A 111 -17.82 0.98 21.72
N LYS A 112 -17.19 0.93 22.90
CA LYS A 112 -16.86 2.14 23.68
C LYS A 112 -15.90 3.05 22.91
N GLU A 113 -14.92 2.47 22.25
CA GLU A 113 -13.82 3.17 21.58
C GLU A 113 -13.48 2.50 20.24
N LEU A 114 -13.05 3.31 19.28
CA LEU A 114 -12.47 2.88 18.01
C LEU A 114 -11.03 3.47 17.92
N PRO A 115 -10.03 2.80 18.50
CA PRO A 115 -8.77 3.41 18.93
C PRO A 115 -7.96 4.07 17.81
N PHE A 116 -8.02 3.57 16.57
CA PHE A 116 -7.20 4.10 15.46
C PHE A 116 -7.92 5.14 14.60
N ILE A 117 -9.19 5.44 14.89
CA ILE A 117 -9.99 6.41 14.14
C ILE A 117 -10.63 7.48 15.05
N GLN A 118 -10.22 7.51 16.31
CA GLN A 118 -10.52 8.53 17.30
C GLN A 118 -9.20 9.03 17.89
N GLU A 119 -9.16 10.28 18.35
CA GLU A 119 -7.99 10.89 19.01
C GLU A 119 -6.73 11.03 18.12
N GLU A 120 -6.85 10.87 16.80
CA GLU A 120 -5.78 11.07 15.84
C GLU A 120 -5.77 12.52 15.29
N GLU A 121 -4.79 12.86 14.45
CA GLU A 121 -4.73 14.19 13.85
C GLU A 121 -5.79 14.37 12.76
N THR A 122 -6.62 15.40 12.89
CA THR A 122 -7.75 15.67 11.99
C THR A 122 -7.32 15.77 10.53
N ASN A 123 -7.92 14.97 9.65
CA ASN A 123 -7.66 14.89 8.21
C ASN A 123 -6.24 14.49 7.81
N VAL A 124 -5.46 13.95 8.73
CA VAL A 124 -4.13 13.38 8.44
C VAL A 124 -4.25 11.86 8.41
N TRP A 125 -4.35 11.28 7.24
CA TRP A 125 -4.57 9.84 7.06
C TRP A 125 -3.29 9.03 6.98
N VAL A 126 -2.20 9.68 6.63
CA VAL A 126 -0.86 9.10 6.57
C VAL A 126 0.06 10.02 7.32
N LYS A 127 0.67 9.53 8.37
CA LYS A 127 1.71 10.26 9.10
C LYS A 127 2.97 10.41 8.23
N PRO A 128 3.88 11.32 8.57
CA PRO A 128 5.08 11.57 7.79
C PRO A 128 5.78 10.29 7.32
N PHE A 129 6.28 10.29 6.09
CA PHE A 129 6.94 9.14 5.47
C PHE A 129 8.31 8.80 6.05
N ILE A 130 8.76 9.50 7.09
CA ILE A 130 10.07 9.28 7.73
C ILE A 130 10.30 7.83 8.15
N GLN A 131 9.27 7.14 8.62
CA GLN A 131 9.39 5.75 9.04
C GLN A 131 9.83 4.81 7.91
N PHE A 132 9.48 5.11 6.65
CA PHE A 132 9.95 4.35 5.50
C PHE A 132 11.44 4.57 5.27
N TYR A 133 11.93 5.80 5.40
CA TYR A 133 13.38 6.10 5.34
C TYR A 133 14.13 5.42 6.47
N ARG A 134 13.61 5.46 7.69
CA ARG A 134 14.20 4.78 8.84
C ARG A 134 14.31 3.28 8.63
N GLN A 135 13.27 2.66 8.11
CA GLN A 135 13.26 1.25 7.77
C GLN A 135 14.35 0.89 6.75
N GLU A 136 14.52 1.71 5.71
CA GLU A 136 15.58 1.53 4.72
C GLU A 136 16.98 1.68 5.31
N ILE A 137 17.19 2.72 6.12
CA ILE A 137 18.48 2.98 6.77
C ILE A 137 18.86 1.80 7.70
N LEU A 138 17.88 1.26 8.45
CA LEU A 138 18.08 0.09 9.30
C LEU A 138 18.35 -1.17 8.49
N LEU A 139 17.55 -1.44 7.45
CA LEU A 139 17.69 -2.62 6.60
C LEU A 139 19.06 -2.68 5.92
N PHE A 140 19.56 -1.53 5.50
CA PHE A 140 20.84 -1.40 4.80
C PHE A 140 21.94 -0.77 5.65
N HIS A 141 21.90 -0.92 6.98
CA HIS A 141 22.83 -0.27 7.91
C HIS A 141 24.33 -0.52 7.62
N LYS A 142 24.66 -1.58 6.85
CA LYS A 142 26.04 -1.92 6.40
C LYS A 142 26.37 -1.42 4.99
N LYS A 143 25.48 -0.65 4.36
CA LYS A 143 25.64 -0.12 3.01
C LYS A 143 25.49 1.38 3.05
N GLU A 144 26.14 2.07 2.13
CA GLU A 144 25.92 3.49 1.89
C GLU A 144 24.61 3.68 1.10
N LEU A 145 23.73 4.53 1.60
CA LEU A 145 22.47 4.88 0.98
C LEU A 145 22.54 6.32 0.45
N LYS A 146 22.00 6.52 -0.74
CA LYS A 146 21.80 7.84 -1.34
C LYS A 146 20.33 8.06 -1.60
N PHE A 147 19.76 9.06 -0.97
CA PHE A 147 18.38 9.50 -1.17
C PHE A 147 18.37 10.79 -1.98
N ASP A 148 17.30 11.00 -2.74
CA ASP A 148 17.01 12.33 -3.29
C ASP A 148 16.71 13.33 -2.17
N GLU A 149 16.97 14.60 -2.39
CA GLU A 149 16.73 15.65 -1.39
C GLU A 149 15.26 15.68 -0.95
N GLU A 150 15.02 15.40 0.33
CA GLU A 150 13.73 15.52 1.00
C GLU A 150 13.94 16.27 2.33
N ARG A 151 13.78 17.58 2.27
CA ARG A 151 14.13 18.49 3.39
C ARG A 151 13.38 18.20 4.69
N GLN A 152 12.13 17.75 4.59
CA GLN A 152 11.36 17.41 5.79
C GLN A 152 11.94 16.17 6.46
N VAL A 153 12.21 15.13 5.70
CA VAL A 153 12.80 13.87 6.19
C VAL A 153 14.19 14.12 6.79
N GLN A 154 15.02 14.93 6.11
CA GLN A 154 16.35 15.31 6.63
C GLN A 154 16.26 15.93 8.03
N LYS A 155 15.40 16.94 8.19
CA LYS A 155 15.21 17.60 9.50
C LYS A 155 14.73 16.65 10.59
N GLU A 156 13.81 15.75 10.26
CA GLU A 156 13.29 14.80 11.22
C GLU A 156 14.35 13.75 11.62
N LEU A 157 15.21 13.30 10.69
CA LEU A 157 16.33 12.40 10.97
C LEU A 157 17.45 13.06 11.79
N GLU A 158 17.65 14.37 11.63
CA GLU A 158 18.60 15.15 12.46
C GLU A 158 18.13 15.28 13.92
N ILE A 159 16.80 15.40 14.14
CA ILE A 159 16.22 15.54 15.48
C ILE A 159 16.15 14.18 16.20
N ASP A 160 15.71 13.14 15.49
CA ASP A 160 15.49 11.81 16.03
C ASP A 160 16.41 10.81 15.34
N THR A 161 17.64 10.76 15.84
CA THR A 161 18.72 9.93 15.32
C THR A 161 18.49 8.45 15.61
N MET A 162 19.05 7.59 14.76
CA MET A 162 18.94 6.14 14.88
C MET A 162 20.27 5.51 15.30
N GLU A 163 20.18 4.48 16.14
CA GLU A 163 21.34 3.74 16.63
C GLU A 163 21.13 2.23 16.53
N ILE A 164 22.22 1.51 16.30
CA ILE A 164 22.30 0.05 16.45
C ILE A 164 23.48 -0.25 17.38
N ASP A 165 23.25 -1.01 18.45
CA ASP A 165 24.27 -1.40 19.45
C ASP A 165 25.04 -0.19 20.01
N GLY A 166 24.35 0.93 20.24
CA GLY A 166 24.93 2.17 20.75
C GLY A 166 25.78 2.95 19.75
N LYS A 167 25.71 2.59 18.46
CA LYS A 167 26.39 3.31 17.37
C LYS A 167 25.39 4.04 16.50
N LEU A 168 25.62 5.34 16.33
CA LEU A 168 24.81 6.19 15.48
C LEU A 168 24.88 5.72 14.02
N LEU A 169 23.72 5.63 13.37
CA LEU A 169 23.63 5.32 11.94
C LEU A 169 23.87 6.59 11.12
N THR A 170 24.94 6.58 10.33
CA THR A 170 25.33 7.67 9.42
C THR A 170 25.58 7.16 8.00
N ASN A 171 25.03 5.99 7.69
CA ASN A 171 25.22 5.29 6.43
C ASN A 171 24.35 5.81 5.27
N TYR A 172 23.84 7.03 5.38
CA TYR A 172 22.98 7.64 4.38
C TYR A 172 23.37 9.09 4.09
N SER A 173 23.04 9.53 2.89
CA SER A 173 23.19 10.93 2.46
C SER A 173 22.00 11.33 1.57
N PHE A 174 21.68 12.62 1.59
CA PHE A 174 20.72 13.24 0.69
C PHE A 174 21.48 14.03 -0.37
N ILE A 175 21.14 13.83 -1.63
CA ILE A 175 21.83 14.43 -2.76
C ILE A 175 20.84 14.96 -3.79
N ASP A 176 21.21 16.00 -4.51
CA ASP A 176 20.42 16.48 -5.67
C ASP A 176 20.43 15.39 -6.76
N SER A 177 19.26 14.86 -7.11
CA SER A 177 19.10 13.84 -8.15
C SER A 177 19.67 14.27 -9.50
N LYS A 178 19.78 15.57 -9.79
CA LYS A 178 20.43 16.06 -11.00
C LYS A 178 21.93 15.84 -11.03
N ALA A 179 22.56 15.65 -9.88
CA ALA A 179 23.98 15.45 -9.74
C ALA A 179 24.41 13.97 -9.73
N ASP A 180 23.47 13.01 -9.54
CA ASP A 180 23.79 11.58 -9.44
C ASP A 180 22.93 10.76 -10.41
N ALA A 181 23.57 10.14 -11.39
CA ALA A 181 22.91 9.31 -12.40
C ALA A 181 22.18 8.10 -11.81
N MET A 182 22.65 7.56 -10.67
CA MET A 182 22.02 6.39 -10.04
C MET A 182 20.72 6.78 -9.34
N VAL A 183 20.65 7.97 -8.74
CA VAL A 183 19.40 8.49 -8.17
C VAL A 183 18.38 8.75 -9.29
N GLN A 184 18.82 9.29 -10.45
CA GLN A 184 17.94 9.41 -11.61
C GLN A 184 17.42 8.06 -12.11
N VAL A 185 18.25 7.02 -12.14
CA VAL A 185 17.82 5.66 -12.49
C VAL A 185 16.79 5.15 -11.49
N SER A 186 16.96 5.43 -10.20
CA SER A 186 15.98 5.06 -9.16
C SER A 186 14.61 5.71 -9.41
N ASP A 187 14.56 6.97 -9.86
CA ASP A 187 13.32 7.66 -10.20
C ASP A 187 12.58 6.99 -11.37
N TYR A 188 13.32 6.55 -12.40
CA TYR A 188 12.71 5.76 -13.49
C TYR A 188 12.18 4.42 -12.99
N VAL A 189 12.94 3.71 -12.16
CA VAL A 189 12.53 2.42 -11.58
C VAL A 189 11.27 2.60 -10.73
N VAL A 190 11.24 3.58 -9.83
CA VAL A 190 10.06 3.90 -9.00
C VAL A 190 8.84 4.19 -9.88
N SER A 191 9.02 4.94 -10.96
CA SER A 191 7.93 5.27 -11.89
C SER A 191 7.38 4.01 -12.59
N ILE A 192 8.24 3.06 -12.96
CA ILE A 192 7.83 1.79 -13.56
C ILE A 192 7.09 0.93 -12.53
N ILE A 193 7.66 0.77 -11.33
CA ILE A 193 7.04 -0.01 -10.24
C ILE A 193 5.67 0.58 -9.86
N ARG A 194 5.57 1.90 -9.72
CA ARG A 194 4.29 2.57 -9.45
C ARG A 194 3.24 2.22 -10.52
N LYS A 195 3.59 2.35 -11.81
CA LYS A 195 2.67 2.02 -12.92
C LYS A 195 2.28 0.54 -12.89
N TYR A 196 3.23 -0.34 -12.59
CA TYR A 196 2.97 -1.77 -12.47
C TYR A 196 1.99 -2.08 -11.33
N ILE A 197 2.20 -1.53 -10.15
CA ILE A 197 1.28 -1.72 -9.02
C ILE A 197 -0.10 -1.13 -9.33
N MET A 198 -0.19 0.05 -9.94
CA MET A 198 -1.46 0.63 -10.39
C MET A 198 -2.18 -0.24 -11.43
N PHE A 199 -1.44 -0.85 -12.36
CA PHE A 199 -1.99 -1.80 -13.32
C PHE A 199 -2.57 -3.02 -12.60
N LEU A 200 -1.85 -3.58 -11.63
CA LEU A 200 -2.31 -4.73 -10.83
C LEU A 200 -3.44 -4.39 -9.86
N ASP A 201 -3.64 -3.13 -9.50
CA ASP A 201 -4.74 -2.71 -8.62
C ASP A 201 -6.12 -2.77 -9.30
N ARG A 202 -6.18 -2.95 -10.60
CA ARG A 202 -7.42 -3.16 -11.37
C ARG A 202 -8.02 -4.54 -11.09
N THR A 203 -9.23 -4.80 -11.60
CA THR A 203 -9.85 -6.13 -11.46
C THR A 203 -9.05 -7.22 -12.18
N GLU A 204 -9.10 -8.45 -11.68
CA GLU A 204 -8.32 -9.55 -12.29
C GLU A 204 -8.69 -9.80 -13.77
N PRO A 205 -9.98 -9.80 -14.17
CA PRO A 205 -10.33 -9.95 -15.58
C PRO A 205 -9.79 -8.84 -16.50
N GLU A 206 -9.72 -7.59 -16.02
CA GLU A 206 -9.14 -6.48 -16.78
C GLU A 206 -7.64 -6.67 -16.98
N VAL A 207 -6.92 -7.02 -15.91
CA VAL A 207 -5.48 -7.26 -15.97
C VAL A 207 -5.16 -8.42 -16.90
N GLU A 208 -5.89 -9.54 -16.80
CA GLU A 208 -5.69 -10.70 -17.67
C GLU A 208 -6.01 -10.40 -19.14
N THR A 209 -7.05 -9.60 -19.39
CA THR A 209 -7.40 -9.18 -20.75
C THR A 209 -6.29 -8.36 -21.38
N ASP A 210 -5.74 -7.40 -20.64
CA ASP A 210 -4.65 -6.57 -21.13
C ASP A 210 -3.38 -7.40 -21.38
N ILE A 211 -3.00 -8.29 -20.45
CA ILE A 211 -1.82 -9.16 -20.64
C ILE A 211 -1.97 -10.04 -21.89
N LYS A 212 -3.17 -10.58 -22.14
CA LYS A 212 -3.45 -11.36 -23.36
C LYS A 212 -3.36 -10.53 -24.63
N SER A 213 -3.57 -9.22 -24.55
CA SER A 213 -3.49 -8.29 -25.69
C SER A 213 -2.08 -7.75 -25.96
N PHE A 214 -1.10 -8.02 -25.10
CA PHE A 214 0.26 -7.51 -25.24
C PHE A 214 0.90 -7.98 -26.55
N ASP A 215 1.49 -7.04 -27.28
CA ASP A 215 2.37 -7.38 -28.39
C ASP A 215 3.67 -8.04 -27.91
N LYS A 216 4.51 -8.46 -28.88
CA LYS A 216 5.77 -9.17 -28.57
C LYS A 216 6.73 -8.32 -27.71
N ILE A 217 6.76 -7.01 -27.91
CA ILE A 217 7.66 -6.10 -27.17
C ILE A 217 7.12 -5.89 -25.76
N GLN A 218 5.83 -5.63 -25.63
CA GLN A 218 5.15 -5.48 -24.34
C GLN A 218 5.28 -6.74 -23.49
N MET A 219 5.02 -7.91 -24.05
CA MET A 219 5.17 -9.18 -23.35
C MET A 219 6.61 -9.45 -22.92
N ARG A 220 7.60 -9.16 -23.79
CA ARG A 220 9.02 -9.28 -23.42
C ARG A 220 9.37 -8.36 -22.24
N ASN A 221 8.94 -7.10 -22.29
CA ASN A 221 9.23 -6.15 -21.22
C ASN A 221 8.51 -6.52 -19.92
N PHE A 222 7.28 -7.03 -20.00
CA PHE A 222 6.53 -7.52 -18.85
C PHE A 222 7.24 -8.71 -18.19
N LYS A 223 7.71 -9.68 -18.99
CA LYS A 223 8.50 -10.81 -18.49
C LYS A 223 9.81 -10.36 -17.86
N LEU A 224 10.56 -9.46 -18.51
CA LEU A 224 11.81 -8.92 -18.00
C LEU A 224 11.62 -8.23 -16.64
N LEU A 225 10.59 -7.38 -16.50
CA LEU A 225 10.30 -6.74 -15.21
C LEU A 225 10.02 -7.79 -14.12
N ASN A 226 9.14 -8.76 -14.40
CA ASN A 226 8.81 -9.81 -13.44
C ASN A 226 10.04 -10.67 -13.06
N SER A 227 10.94 -10.94 -14.01
CA SER A 227 12.19 -11.66 -13.74
C SER A 227 13.12 -10.87 -12.83
N ILE A 228 13.35 -9.57 -13.07
CA ILE A 228 14.18 -8.73 -12.20
C ILE A 228 13.58 -8.65 -10.79
N LEU A 229 12.27 -8.53 -10.68
CA LEU A 229 11.57 -8.51 -9.39
C LEU A 229 11.66 -9.87 -8.67
N LYS A 230 11.54 -10.97 -9.41
CA LYS A 230 11.70 -12.33 -8.88
C LYS A 230 13.12 -12.55 -8.35
N ASP A 231 14.14 -12.20 -9.13
CA ASP A 231 15.54 -12.31 -8.73
C ASP A 231 15.83 -11.47 -7.46
N SER A 232 15.21 -10.30 -7.36
CA SER A 232 15.34 -9.42 -6.18
C SER A 232 14.69 -10.04 -4.95
N LEU A 233 13.48 -10.60 -5.09
CA LEU A 233 12.76 -11.30 -4.02
C LEU A 233 13.50 -12.55 -3.56
N ASP A 234 14.04 -13.35 -4.49
CA ASP A 234 14.79 -14.58 -4.19
C ASP A 234 16.14 -14.27 -3.52
N TYR A 235 16.76 -13.12 -3.88
CA TYR A 235 17.97 -12.65 -3.22
C TYR A 235 17.72 -12.21 -1.77
N ASN A 236 16.67 -11.43 -1.53
CA ASN A 236 16.26 -11.01 -0.20
C ASN A 236 14.75 -10.69 -0.18
N PRO A 237 13.93 -11.47 0.55
CA PRO A 237 12.49 -11.24 0.65
C PRO A 237 12.10 -9.85 1.16
N LEU A 238 12.98 -9.17 1.91
CA LEU A 238 12.74 -7.82 2.42
C LEU A 238 12.93 -6.72 1.37
N PHE A 239 13.41 -7.05 0.15
CA PHE A 239 13.59 -6.06 -0.90
C PHE A 239 12.28 -5.56 -1.48
N LEU A 240 11.23 -6.35 -1.41
CA LEU A 240 9.91 -5.98 -1.89
C LEU A 240 8.97 -5.73 -0.71
N ASN A 241 8.92 -4.49 -0.27
CA ASN A 241 8.09 -4.09 0.86
C ASN A 241 6.77 -3.45 0.37
N PHE A 242 5.65 -3.98 0.84
CA PHE A 242 4.32 -3.58 0.39
C PHE A 242 3.38 -3.21 1.53
N THR A 243 2.76 -2.04 1.40
CA THR A 243 1.52 -1.69 2.10
C THR A 243 0.44 -1.44 1.04
N VAL A 244 -0.04 -2.52 0.44
CA VAL A 244 -1.05 -2.51 -0.63
C VAL A 244 -2.19 -3.46 -0.31
N CYS A 245 -3.32 -3.27 -1.00
CA CYS A 245 -4.46 -4.18 -0.88
C CYS A 245 -4.06 -5.63 -1.18
N LEU A 246 -4.56 -6.58 -0.37
CA LEU A 246 -4.26 -8.01 -0.50
C LEU A 246 -4.52 -8.55 -1.92
N HIS A 247 -5.56 -8.08 -2.60
CA HIS A 247 -5.84 -8.49 -3.98
C HIS A 247 -4.75 -8.03 -4.96
N THR A 248 -4.20 -6.83 -4.77
CA THR A 248 -3.08 -6.30 -5.56
C THR A 248 -1.80 -7.10 -5.28
N TYR A 249 -1.52 -7.39 -4.00
CA TYR A 249 -0.39 -8.21 -3.60
C TYR A 249 -0.46 -9.63 -4.17
N ARG A 250 -1.61 -10.30 -4.08
CA ARG A 250 -1.81 -11.65 -4.65
C ARG A 250 -1.56 -11.67 -6.16
N LYS A 251 -2.04 -10.67 -6.91
CA LYS A 251 -1.75 -10.55 -8.34
C LYS A 251 -0.27 -10.31 -8.62
N PHE A 252 0.37 -9.44 -7.84
CA PHE A 252 1.80 -9.20 -7.95
C PHE A 252 2.58 -10.51 -7.78
N MET A 253 2.33 -11.28 -6.74
CA MET A 253 2.99 -12.56 -6.49
C MET A 253 2.67 -13.62 -7.57
N LYS A 254 1.41 -13.66 -8.06
CA LYS A 254 1.00 -14.51 -9.19
C LYS A 254 1.88 -14.25 -10.42
N TYR A 255 1.96 -13.00 -10.86
CA TYR A 255 2.65 -12.67 -12.11
C TYR A 255 4.18 -12.74 -12.00
N ILE A 256 4.76 -12.42 -10.85
CA ILE A 256 6.19 -12.67 -10.59
C ILE A 256 6.52 -14.17 -10.73
N ASN A 257 5.67 -15.05 -10.19
CA ASN A 257 5.89 -16.49 -10.26
C ASN A 257 5.62 -17.07 -11.65
N GLU A 258 4.60 -16.55 -12.37
CA GLU A 258 4.28 -17.03 -13.72
C GLU A 258 5.27 -16.57 -14.79
N TYR A 259 5.73 -15.32 -14.71
CA TYR A 259 6.50 -14.69 -15.78
C TYR A 259 7.96 -14.41 -15.40
N GLY A 260 8.33 -14.55 -14.12
CA GLY A 260 9.70 -14.32 -13.65
C GLY A 260 10.66 -15.48 -13.85
N ASN A 261 10.19 -16.69 -14.13
CA ASN A 261 11.02 -17.90 -14.28
C ASN A 261 11.49 -18.18 -15.73
N ASN A 262 11.28 -17.25 -16.66
CA ASN A 262 11.56 -17.47 -18.08
C ASN A 262 12.85 -16.73 -18.52
N HIS A 263 14.00 -17.28 -18.16
CA HIS A 263 15.29 -17.01 -18.81
C HIS A 263 15.94 -18.32 -19.25
#